data_a1db88ea3b37faedfb8c40269dad5441
#
_entry.id   a1db88ea3b37faedfb8c40269dad5441
#
_cell.length_a   1.000
_cell.length_b   1.000
_cell.length_c   1.000
_cell.angle_alpha   90.00
_cell.angle_beta   90.00
_cell.angle_gamma   90.00
#
_symmetry.space_group_name_H-M   'P 1'
#
loop_
_entity.id
_entity.type
_entity.pdbx_description
1 polymer ?
#
loop_
_entity_poly.entity_id
_entity_poly.type
_entity_poly.pdbx_seq_one_letter_code
_entity_poly.pdbx_strand_id
1 'polypeptide(L)'
;MLKSNKVIITSAITGAVHTPTMSPYLPITPDQIARHAIDAAAAGASILHLHARVPETGRPTQDPDIYARFLPVIREATDAVINITTGGGLGMSLEDRLAPAHRLDRKSVV
;
A
#
# COMPACT_ATOMS: atom_id res chain seq x y z
N MET A 1 -30.14 -20.29 -5.43
CA MET A 1 -28.99 -19.36 -5.48
C MET A 1 -28.58 -18.96 -4.08
N LEU A 2 -27.30 -19.13 -3.79
CA LEU A 2 -26.78 -18.71 -2.48
C LEU A 2 -26.57 -17.19 -2.47
N LYS A 3 -27.12 -16.56 -1.48
CA LYS A 3 -26.86 -15.14 -1.22
C LYS A 3 -25.86 -15.01 -0.09
N SER A 4 -24.82 -14.24 -0.30
CA SER A 4 -23.86 -13.92 0.76
C SER A 4 -24.15 -12.53 1.30
N ASN A 5 -24.13 -12.40 2.62
CA ASN A 5 -24.20 -11.11 3.29
C ASN A 5 -22.82 -10.51 3.51
N LYS A 6 -21.75 -11.17 3.01
CA LYS A 6 -20.40 -10.70 3.16
C LYS A 6 -20.10 -9.62 2.13
N VAL A 7 -19.37 -8.61 2.56
CA VAL A 7 -18.89 -7.51 1.72
C VAL A 7 -17.38 -7.50 1.77
N ILE A 8 -16.74 -7.35 0.61
CA ILE A 8 -15.28 -7.18 0.53
C ILE A 8 -14.97 -5.72 0.77
N ILE A 9 -14.13 -5.45 1.77
CA ILE A 9 -13.68 -4.10 2.09
C ILE A 9 -12.24 -3.97 1.67
N THR A 10 -11.96 -3.04 0.77
CA THR A 10 -10.60 -2.66 0.39
C THR A 10 -10.25 -1.34 1.06
N SER A 11 -9.16 -1.34 1.82
CA SER A 11 -8.64 -0.11 2.41
C SER A 11 -7.48 0.40 1.59
N ALA A 12 -7.59 1.65 1.12
CA ALA A 12 -6.54 2.30 0.37
C ALA A 12 -5.70 3.17 1.32
N ILE A 13 -4.47 2.77 1.52
CA ILE A 13 -3.57 3.42 2.46
C ILE A 13 -2.73 4.45 1.72
N THR A 14 -2.80 5.71 2.16
CA THR A 14 -2.04 6.89 1.74
C THR A 14 -2.28 7.40 0.32
N GLY A 15 -2.44 6.56 -0.71
CA GLY A 15 -2.64 7.03 -2.08
C GLY A 15 -1.49 7.85 -2.66
N ALA A 16 -1.71 8.51 -3.81
CA ALA A 16 -0.70 9.28 -4.52
C ALA A 16 -1.09 10.75 -4.76
N VAL A 17 -2.30 11.14 -4.45
CA VAL A 17 -2.83 12.49 -4.76
C VAL A 17 -2.68 13.45 -3.58
N HIS A 18 -2.95 12.98 -2.38
CA HIS A 18 -2.94 13.82 -1.19
C HIS A 18 -1.52 14.18 -0.79
N THR A 19 -1.36 15.39 -0.28
CA THR A 19 -0.07 15.90 0.21
C THR A 19 -0.06 15.96 1.74
N PRO A 20 1.12 15.96 2.38
CA PRO A 20 1.21 16.05 3.85
C PRO A 20 0.56 17.31 4.42
N THR A 21 0.46 18.37 3.63
CA THR A 21 -0.19 19.63 4.06
C THR A 21 -1.70 19.52 4.13
N MET A 22 -2.30 18.53 3.51
CA MET A 22 -3.76 18.32 3.51
C MET A 22 -4.26 17.67 4.79
N SER A 23 -3.42 16.85 5.43
CA SER A 23 -3.79 16.20 6.69
C SER A 23 -2.55 15.77 7.47
N PRO A 24 -2.53 16.02 8.80
CA PRO A 24 -1.46 15.52 9.66
C PRO A 24 -1.53 14.00 9.86
N TYR A 25 -2.63 13.37 9.48
CA TYR A 25 -2.86 11.93 9.65
C TYR A 25 -2.50 11.11 8.42
N LEU A 26 -2.04 11.75 7.34
CA LEU A 26 -1.64 11.04 6.12
C LEU A 26 -0.41 10.18 6.42
N PRO A 27 -0.49 8.85 6.28
CA PRO A 27 0.67 7.99 6.52
C PRO A 27 1.70 8.18 5.40
N ILE A 28 2.95 8.39 5.77
CA ILE A 28 4.05 8.71 4.84
C ILE A 28 5.21 7.72 5.00
N THR A 29 5.66 7.50 6.23
CA THR A 29 6.81 6.61 6.48
C THR A 29 6.40 5.15 6.33
N PRO A 30 7.36 4.25 6.02
CA PRO A 30 7.07 2.83 6.00
C PRO A 30 6.41 2.30 7.27
N ASP A 31 6.84 2.78 8.42
CA ASP A 31 6.25 2.38 9.70
C ASP A 31 4.80 2.84 9.84
N GLN A 32 4.51 4.06 9.41
CA GLN A 32 3.14 4.59 9.44
C GLN A 32 2.24 3.83 8.47
N ILE A 33 2.73 3.55 7.27
CA ILE A 33 1.99 2.79 6.26
C ILE A 33 1.68 1.38 6.77
N ALA A 34 2.68 0.71 7.34
CA ALA A 34 2.49 -0.62 7.90
C ALA A 34 1.46 -0.61 9.04
N ARG A 35 1.54 0.33 9.96
CA ARG A 35 0.61 0.44 11.08
C ARG A 35 -0.82 0.67 10.60
N HIS A 36 -1.03 1.62 9.70
CA HIS A 36 -2.35 1.91 9.17
C HIS A 36 -2.94 0.71 8.44
N ALA A 37 -2.12 0.00 7.66
CA ALA A 37 -2.56 -1.20 6.95
C ALA A 37 -2.96 -2.31 7.91
N ILE A 38 -2.15 -2.58 8.92
CA ILE A 38 -2.42 -3.61 9.93
C ILE A 38 -3.69 -3.27 10.72
N ASP A 39 -3.84 -2.02 11.12
CA ASP A 39 -5.04 -1.57 11.85
C ASP A 39 -6.29 -1.67 10.98
N ALA A 40 -6.19 -1.34 9.70
CA ALA A 40 -7.31 -1.48 8.78
C ALA A 40 -7.71 -2.94 8.60
N ALA A 41 -6.74 -3.85 8.49
CA ALA A 41 -7.02 -5.28 8.41
C ALA A 41 -7.67 -5.80 9.69
N ALA A 42 -7.19 -5.37 10.85
CA ALA A 42 -7.78 -5.74 12.14
C ALA A 42 -9.23 -5.24 12.28
N ALA A 43 -9.54 -4.10 11.66
CA ALA A 43 -10.88 -3.52 11.65
C ALA A 43 -11.82 -4.17 10.63
N GLY A 44 -11.34 -5.05 9.76
CA GLY A 44 -12.16 -5.82 8.83
C GLY A 44 -11.82 -5.68 7.35
N ALA A 45 -10.79 -4.92 6.96
CA ALA A 45 -10.39 -4.86 5.58
C ALA A 45 -9.81 -6.20 5.11
N SER A 46 -10.30 -6.70 3.98
CA SER A 46 -9.85 -7.95 3.37
C SER A 46 -8.75 -7.73 2.35
N ILE A 47 -8.70 -6.53 1.78
CA ILE A 47 -7.73 -6.13 0.75
C ILE A 47 -7.10 -4.82 1.20
N LEU A 48 -5.78 -4.77 1.12
CA LEU A 48 -5.01 -3.55 1.42
C LEU A 48 -4.40 -3.06 0.13
N HIS A 49 -4.86 -1.90 -0.34
CA HIS A 49 -4.30 -1.24 -1.52
C HIS A 49 -3.24 -0.24 -1.08
N LEU A 50 -2.00 -0.48 -1.50
CA LEU A 50 -0.84 0.19 -0.94
C LEU A 50 -0.11 1.04 -1.96
N HIS A 51 0.28 2.21 -1.50
CA HIS A 51 1.21 3.12 -2.17
C HIS A 51 2.43 3.30 -1.26
N ALA A 52 3.52 3.78 -1.84
CA ALA A 52 4.70 4.18 -1.09
C ALA A 52 4.96 5.66 -1.25
N ARG A 53 5.61 6.24 -0.27
CA ARG A 53 6.00 7.65 -0.28
C ARG A 53 7.44 7.78 0.17
N VAL A 54 8.12 8.79 -0.35
CA VAL A 54 9.47 9.14 0.10
C VAL A 54 9.36 9.68 1.54
N PRO A 55 10.00 9.04 2.53
CA PRO A 55 9.80 9.41 3.94
C PRO A 55 10.15 10.87 4.25
N GLU A 56 11.17 11.41 3.58
CA GLU A 56 11.68 12.75 3.83
C GLU A 56 10.81 13.84 3.25
N THR A 57 10.11 13.56 2.14
CA THR A 57 9.34 14.59 1.41
C THR A 57 7.84 14.33 1.38
N GLY A 58 7.41 13.09 1.63
CA GLY A 58 6.02 12.69 1.49
C GLY A 58 5.55 12.51 0.04
N ARG A 59 6.44 12.63 -0.94
CA ARG A 59 6.09 12.45 -2.35
C ARG A 59 5.79 10.99 -2.65
N PRO A 60 4.80 10.70 -3.50
CA PRO A 60 4.58 9.33 -3.98
C PRO A 60 5.81 8.80 -4.70
N THR A 61 6.09 7.52 -4.50
CA THR A 61 7.22 6.85 -5.12
C THR A 61 6.88 5.41 -5.50
N GLN A 62 7.55 4.89 -6.51
CA GLN A 62 7.52 3.48 -6.89
C GLN A 62 8.86 2.80 -6.61
N ASP A 63 9.66 3.33 -5.69
CA ASP A 63 10.93 2.74 -5.30
C ASP A 63 10.69 1.39 -4.60
N PRO A 64 11.14 0.27 -5.20
CA PRO A 64 10.96 -1.05 -4.59
C PRO A 64 11.60 -1.20 -3.21
N ASP A 65 12.67 -0.47 -2.94
CA ASP A 65 13.35 -0.54 -1.64
C ASP A 65 12.46 0.02 -0.53
N ILE A 66 11.66 1.04 -0.83
CA ILE A 66 10.71 1.58 0.15
C ILE A 66 9.56 0.59 0.38
N TYR A 67 9.01 0.00 -0.67
CA TYR A 67 8.01 -1.07 -0.53
C TYR A 67 8.54 -2.23 0.32
N ALA A 68 9.79 -2.61 0.12
CA ALA A 68 10.42 -3.70 0.87
C ALA A 68 10.52 -3.42 2.38
N ARG A 69 10.42 -2.16 2.80
CA ARG A 69 10.48 -1.78 4.21
C ARG A 69 9.18 -2.01 4.96
N PHE A 70 8.03 -2.03 4.27
CA PHE A 70 6.75 -2.21 4.95
C PHE A 70 5.96 -3.46 4.52
N LEU A 71 6.14 -3.97 3.31
CA LEU A 71 5.38 -5.14 2.85
C LEU A 71 5.58 -6.38 3.71
N PRO A 72 6.81 -6.76 4.08
CA PRO A 72 7.00 -7.94 4.95
C PRO A 72 6.36 -7.78 6.32
N VAL A 73 6.39 -6.59 6.89
CA VAL A 73 5.78 -6.29 8.18
C VAL A 73 4.28 -6.53 8.14
N ILE A 74 3.63 -6.03 7.08
CA ILE A 74 2.20 -6.24 6.89
C ILE A 74 1.89 -7.72 6.67
N ARG A 75 2.68 -8.39 5.85
CA ARG A 75 2.49 -9.80 5.51
C ARG A 75 2.54 -10.71 6.72
N GLU A 76 3.44 -10.45 7.66
CA GLU A 76 3.52 -11.21 8.90
C GLU A 76 2.34 -10.96 9.84
N ALA A 77 1.74 -9.78 9.79
CA ALA A 77 0.73 -9.36 10.75
C ALA A 77 -0.70 -9.72 10.33
N THR A 78 -0.95 -10.00 9.05
CA THR A 78 -2.31 -10.23 8.56
C THR A 78 -2.32 -11.14 7.33
N ASP A 79 -3.45 -11.84 7.14
CA ASP A 79 -3.73 -12.62 5.94
C ASP A 79 -4.47 -11.83 4.86
N ALA A 80 -4.69 -10.54 5.06
CA ALA A 80 -5.35 -9.70 4.07
C ALA A 80 -4.57 -9.73 2.74
N VAL A 81 -5.31 -9.62 1.64
CA VAL A 81 -4.72 -9.57 0.30
C VAL A 81 -3.95 -8.25 0.15
N ILE A 82 -2.70 -8.35 -0.22
CA ILE A 82 -1.85 -7.18 -0.47
C ILE A 82 -1.90 -6.85 -1.96
N ASN A 83 -2.35 -5.64 -2.26
CA ASN A 83 -2.44 -5.11 -3.61
C ASN A 83 -1.61 -3.83 -3.68
N ILE A 84 -0.49 -3.86 -4.39
CA ILE A 84 0.33 -2.67 -4.56
C ILE A 84 -0.05 -1.95 -5.84
N THR A 85 -0.02 -0.62 -5.80
CA THR A 85 -0.34 0.19 -6.96
C THR A 85 0.68 0.02 -8.08
N THR A 86 0.21 0.02 -9.31
CA THR A 86 1.03 0.18 -10.51
C THR A 86 0.76 1.52 -11.18
N GLY A 87 -0.06 2.36 -10.55
CA GLY A 87 -0.39 3.69 -11.06
C GLY A 87 0.77 4.67 -11.00
N GLY A 88 1.63 4.51 -10.00
CA GLY A 88 2.76 5.39 -9.79
C GLY A 88 2.33 6.83 -9.54
N GLY A 89 3.16 7.76 -9.97
CA GLY A 89 2.89 9.19 -9.93
C GLY A 89 2.93 9.78 -11.33
N LEU A 90 2.52 11.04 -11.42
CA LEU A 90 2.54 11.75 -12.69
C LEU A 90 3.97 11.80 -13.24
N GLY A 91 4.13 11.49 -14.53
CA GLY A 91 5.42 11.52 -15.21
C GLY A 91 6.31 10.30 -15.05
N MET A 92 5.87 9.29 -14.30
CA MET A 92 6.61 8.04 -14.19
C MET A 92 6.49 7.19 -15.46
N SER A 93 7.61 6.55 -15.85
CA SER A 93 7.59 5.59 -16.96
C SER A 93 6.85 4.31 -16.58
N LEU A 94 6.44 3.54 -17.58
CA LEU A 94 5.81 2.24 -17.34
C LEU A 94 6.75 1.31 -16.57
N GLU A 95 8.04 1.32 -16.90
CA GLU A 95 9.06 0.52 -16.21
C GLU A 95 9.13 0.88 -14.73
N ASP A 96 9.18 2.16 -14.39
CA ASP A 96 9.20 2.61 -13.00
C ASP A 96 7.93 2.20 -12.24
N ARG A 97 6.79 2.33 -12.89
CA ARG A 97 5.50 1.98 -12.29
C ARG A 97 5.40 0.49 -11.95
N LEU A 98 6.01 -0.36 -12.76
CA LEU A 98 5.97 -1.81 -12.57
C LEU A 98 7.13 -2.34 -11.73
N ALA A 99 8.15 -1.54 -11.45
CA ALA A 99 9.36 -2.00 -10.77
C ALA A 99 9.09 -2.71 -9.44
N PRO A 100 8.21 -2.23 -8.55
CA PRO A 100 7.94 -2.95 -7.30
C PRO A 100 7.41 -4.36 -7.53
N ALA A 101 6.49 -4.53 -8.48
CA ALA A 101 5.90 -5.83 -8.79
C ALA A 101 6.93 -6.79 -9.40
N HIS A 102 7.88 -6.27 -10.19
CA HIS A 102 8.93 -7.07 -10.80
C HIS A 102 10.02 -7.49 -9.82
N ARG A 103 10.40 -6.61 -8.92
CA ARG A 103 11.56 -6.81 -8.03
C ARG A 103 11.20 -7.48 -6.72
N LEU A 104 9.95 -7.40 -6.28
CA LEU A 104 9.52 -8.00 -5.04
C LEU A 104 9.04 -9.43 -5.26
N ASP A 105 9.21 -10.26 -4.24
CA ASP A 105 8.78 -11.66 -4.28
C ASP A 105 7.26 -11.73 -4.46
N ARG A 106 6.83 -12.45 -5.49
CA ARG A 106 5.41 -12.66 -5.78
C ARG A 106 4.64 -13.32 -4.64
N LYS A 107 5.34 -14.02 -3.75
CA LYS A 107 4.73 -14.61 -2.56
C LYS A 107 4.33 -13.57 -1.54
N SER A 108 4.96 -12.41 -1.58
CA SER A 108 4.69 -11.29 -0.68
C SER A 108 3.70 -10.29 -1.25
N VAL A 109 3.41 -10.37 -2.57
CA VAL A 109 2.58 -9.41 -3.30
C VAL A 109 1.59 -10.19 -4.14
N VAL A 110 0.33 -9.88 -3.99
CA VAL A 110 -0.74 -10.51 -4.74
C VAL A 110 -1.52 -9.45 -5.53
#